data_fa20aaeedf1150588e80b8bd2bdf824b
#
_entry.id   fa20aaeedf1150588e80b8bd2bdf824b
#
_cell.length_a   1.000
_cell.length_b   1.000
_cell.length_c   1.000
_cell.angle_alpha   90.00
_cell.angle_beta   90.00
_cell.angle_gamma   90.00
#
_symmetry.space_group_name_H-M   'P 1'
#
loop_
_entity.id
_entity.type
_entity.pdbx_description
1 polymer ?
#
loop_
_entity_poly.entity_id
_entity_poly.type
_entity_poly.pdbx_seq_one_letter_code
_entity_poly.pdbx_strand_id
1 'polypeptide(L)'
;MSSKYALFIGRWQNLHDGHDWLFYQKIKENVPVLIAIRDVDTDENNPKTAEQVKSVLEIRYQDLISIGKVRIIIIPDIEGVYYGRDVGYKVKEFVPPPEIAEISGTKIRQALKDKRTNI
;
A
#
# COMPACT_ATOMS: atom_id res chain seq x y z
N MET A 1 19.76 10.02 -14.74
CA MET A 1 19.96 9.41 -13.41
C MET A 1 18.74 8.66 -12.99
N SER A 2 18.91 7.45 -12.48
CA SER A 2 17.79 6.69 -11.94
C SER A 2 17.43 7.24 -10.56
N SER A 3 16.13 7.48 -10.35
CA SER A 3 15.61 7.88 -9.05
C SER A 3 15.61 6.69 -8.10
N LYS A 4 15.83 6.97 -6.83
CA LYS A 4 15.65 5.97 -5.77
C LYS A 4 14.21 6.05 -5.28
N TYR A 5 13.54 4.92 -5.22
CA TYR A 5 12.15 4.83 -4.80
C TYR A 5 12.02 4.52 -3.31
N ALA A 6 10.95 5.02 -2.71
CA ALA A 6 10.52 4.57 -1.38
C ALA A 6 9.58 3.38 -1.61
N LEU A 7 9.96 2.21 -1.12
CA LEU A 7 9.20 0.97 -1.31
C LEU A 7 8.20 0.77 -0.17
N PHE A 8 6.93 0.58 -0.54
CA PHE A 8 5.87 0.22 0.39
C PHE A 8 5.29 -1.13 -0.03
N ILE A 9 5.30 -2.11 0.86
CA ILE A 9 4.85 -3.48 0.58
C ILE A 9 3.58 -3.75 1.35
N GLY A 10 2.56 -4.28 0.69
CA GLY A 10 1.31 -4.62 1.36
C GLY A 10 0.35 -5.36 0.45
N ARG A 11 -0.82 -5.65 0.98
CA ARG A 11 -1.90 -6.30 0.24
C ARG A 11 -2.85 -5.29 -0.40
N TRP A 12 -2.93 -4.10 0.19
CA TRP A 12 -3.66 -2.92 -0.29
C TRP A 12 -5.11 -3.22 -0.71
N GLN A 13 -5.79 -4.06 0.07
CA GLN A 13 -7.12 -4.57 -0.27
C GLN A 13 -8.23 -3.52 -0.24
N ASN A 14 -8.19 -2.61 0.72
CA ASN A 14 -9.17 -1.54 0.86
C ASN A 14 -8.46 -0.21 1.02
N LEU A 15 -8.35 0.53 -0.09
CA LEU A 15 -7.68 1.83 -0.07
C LEU A 15 -8.51 2.85 0.68
N HIS A 16 -7.83 3.68 1.47
CA HIS A 16 -8.44 4.74 2.26
C HIS A 16 -7.43 5.86 2.51
N ASP A 17 -7.88 6.92 3.17
CA ASP A 17 -7.06 8.10 3.41
C ASP A 17 -5.79 7.81 4.21
N GLY A 18 -5.79 6.77 5.04
CA GLY A 18 -4.59 6.33 5.76
C GLY A 18 -3.49 5.89 4.83
N HIS A 19 -3.84 5.23 3.72
CA HIS A 19 -2.85 4.85 2.70
C HIS A 19 -2.32 6.07 1.96
N ASP A 20 -3.19 7.02 1.64
CA ASP A 20 -2.77 8.28 1.01
C ASP A 20 -1.77 9.02 1.91
N TRP A 21 -2.06 9.09 3.21
CA TRP A 21 -1.16 9.70 4.18
C TRP A 21 0.20 9.01 4.17
N LEU A 22 0.20 7.67 4.16
CA LEU A 22 1.42 6.86 4.20
C LEU A 22 2.33 7.18 3.02
N PHE A 23 1.80 7.14 1.80
CA PHE A 23 2.57 7.40 0.59
C PHE A 23 2.99 8.86 0.50
N TYR A 24 2.14 9.77 0.96
CA TYR A 24 2.42 11.21 0.94
C TYR A 24 3.66 11.58 1.74
N GLN A 25 4.00 10.81 2.79
CA GLN A 25 5.19 11.08 3.60
C GLN A 25 6.47 11.13 2.75
N LYS A 26 6.53 10.36 1.67
CA LYS A 26 7.68 10.37 0.76
C LYS A 26 7.46 11.28 -0.44
N ILE A 27 6.24 11.36 -0.94
CA ILE A 27 5.90 12.23 -2.07
C ILE A 27 6.19 13.69 -1.74
N LYS A 28 5.85 14.15 -0.53
CA LYS A 28 6.13 15.52 -0.09
C LYS A 28 7.63 15.84 0.01
N GLU A 29 8.46 14.81 0.18
CA GLU A 29 9.92 14.95 0.17
C GLU A 29 10.50 14.85 -1.23
N ASN A 30 9.65 14.78 -2.24
CA ASN A 30 10.03 14.60 -3.64
C ASN A 30 10.74 13.26 -3.90
N VAL A 31 10.39 12.24 -3.14
CA VAL A 31 10.88 10.86 -3.33
C VAL A 31 9.78 10.06 -4.00
N PRO A 32 10.01 9.46 -5.16
CA PRO A 32 8.98 8.65 -5.82
C PRO A 32 8.68 7.40 -5.02
N VAL A 33 7.44 6.96 -5.09
CA VAL A 33 6.93 5.82 -4.32
C VAL A 33 6.77 4.61 -5.24
N LEU A 34 7.27 3.46 -4.79
CA LEU A 34 7.05 2.16 -5.42
C LEU A 34 6.12 1.36 -4.52
N ILE A 35 4.92 1.09 -5.01
CA ILE A 35 3.92 0.31 -4.26
C ILE A 35 4.00 -1.12 -4.76
N ALA A 36 4.40 -2.04 -3.89
CA ALA A 36 4.49 -3.46 -4.19
C ALA A 36 3.28 -4.17 -3.61
N ILE A 37 2.51 -4.83 -4.46
CA ILE A 37 1.31 -5.59 -4.08
C ILE A 37 1.71 -7.04 -3.90
N ARG A 38 1.50 -7.59 -2.70
CA ARG A 38 1.73 -9.01 -2.45
C ARG A 38 0.61 -9.82 -3.12
N ASP A 39 1.00 -10.78 -3.94
CA ASP A 39 0.05 -11.65 -4.64
C ASP A 39 -0.39 -12.77 -3.70
N VAL A 40 -1.41 -12.48 -2.90
CA VAL A 40 -1.97 -13.43 -1.93
C VAL A 40 -3.22 -14.09 -2.50
N ASP A 41 -3.51 -15.32 -2.04
CA ASP A 41 -4.74 -16.00 -2.43
C ASP A 41 -5.95 -15.20 -1.92
N THR A 42 -7.00 -15.17 -2.73
CA THR A 42 -8.24 -14.50 -2.31
C THR A 42 -8.92 -15.31 -1.22
N ASP A 43 -9.38 -14.59 -0.20
CA ASP A 43 -10.11 -15.18 0.92
C ASP A 43 -11.03 -14.12 1.52
N GLU A 44 -11.59 -14.40 2.69
CA GLU A 44 -12.50 -13.48 3.38
C GLU A 44 -11.83 -12.13 3.72
N ASN A 45 -10.55 -12.17 4.08
CA ASN A 45 -9.79 -10.97 4.43
C ASN A 45 -9.13 -10.31 3.23
N ASN A 46 -8.97 -11.04 2.13
CA ASN A 46 -8.34 -10.57 0.91
C ASN A 46 -9.26 -10.88 -0.28
N PRO A 47 -10.39 -10.14 -0.41
CA PRO A 47 -11.40 -10.47 -1.43
C PRO A 47 -11.00 -10.12 -2.85
N LYS A 48 -9.97 -9.29 -3.03
CA LYS A 48 -9.51 -8.87 -4.36
C LYS A 48 -8.24 -9.59 -4.75
N THR A 49 -8.13 -9.94 -6.04
CA THR A 49 -6.87 -10.45 -6.59
C THR A 49 -5.84 -9.30 -6.65
N ALA A 50 -4.56 -9.65 -6.77
CA ALA A 50 -3.51 -8.64 -6.92
C ALA A 50 -3.76 -7.76 -8.15
N GLU A 51 -4.26 -8.32 -9.24
CA GLU A 51 -4.59 -7.56 -10.46
C GLU A 51 -5.72 -6.57 -10.22
N GLN A 52 -6.75 -6.96 -9.46
CA GLN A 52 -7.85 -6.07 -9.10
C GLN A 52 -7.35 -4.94 -8.22
N VAL A 53 -6.50 -5.23 -7.24
CA VAL A 53 -5.88 -4.24 -6.36
C VAL A 53 -5.05 -3.25 -7.20
N LYS A 54 -4.25 -3.77 -8.13
CA LYS A 54 -3.43 -2.92 -9.00
C LYS A 54 -4.29 -1.94 -9.80
N SER A 55 -5.41 -2.41 -10.36
CA SER A 55 -6.33 -1.56 -11.11
C SER A 55 -6.89 -0.43 -10.26
N VAL A 56 -7.28 -0.73 -9.02
CA VAL A 56 -7.80 0.28 -8.08
C VAL A 56 -6.72 1.31 -7.75
N LEU A 57 -5.49 0.87 -7.49
CA LEU A 57 -4.37 1.76 -7.21
C LEU A 57 -4.04 2.64 -8.40
N GLU A 58 -4.06 2.08 -9.61
CA GLU A 58 -3.77 2.84 -10.82
C GLU A 58 -4.78 3.95 -11.06
N ILE A 59 -6.05 3.70 -10.76
CA ILE A 59 -7.10 4.71 -10.87
C ILE A 59 -6.92 5.78 -9.80
N ARG A 60 -6.70 5.37 -8.56
CA ARG A 60 -6.58 6.30 -7.44
C ARG A 60 -5.39 7.25 -7.58
N TYR A 61 -4.26 6.75 -8.09
CA TYR A 61 -3.01 7.53 -8.19
C TYR A 61 -2.61 7.85 -9.63
N GLN A 62 -3.56 7.84 -10.56
CA GLN A 62 -3.27 8.01 -12.00
C GLN A 62 -2.47 9.29 -12.30
N ASP A 63 -2.76 10.40 -11.62
CA ASP A 63 -2.06 11.65 -11.84
C ASP A 63 -0.61 11.57 -11.37
N LEU A 64 -0.39 10.93 -10.22
CA LEU A 64 0.96 10.74 -9.67
C LEU A 64 1.78 9.76 -10.49
N ILE A 65 1.13 8.75 -11.07
CA ILE A 65 1.78 7.80 -11.97
C ILE A 65 2.23 8.52 -13.24
N SER A 66 1.37 9.38 -13.79
CA SER A 66 1.67 10.08 -15.04
C SER A 66 2.87 11.01 -14.94
N ILE A 67 3.15 11.55 -13.75
CA ILE A 67 4.31 12.44 -13.53
C ILE A 67 5.49 11.72 -12.87
N GLY A 68 5.45 10.38 -12.79
CA GLY A 68 6.56 9.59 -12.28
C GLY A 68 6.74 9.58 -10.77
N LYS A 69 5.74 10.00 -10.00
CA LYS A 69 5.80 10.03 -8.54
C LYS A 69 5.36 8.72 -7.89
N VAL A 70 4.61 7.89 -8.61
CA VAL A 70 4.14 6.59 -8.12
C VAL A 70 4.36 5.55 -9.21
N ARG A 71 4.84 4.38 -8.80
CA ARG A 71 4.93 3.19 -9.64
C ARG A 71 4.36 2.02 -8.87
N ILE A 72 3.64 1.12 -9.56
CA ILE A 72 2.95 0.01 -8.93
C ILE A 72 3.42 -1.30 -9.57
N ILE A 73 3.77 -2.27 -8.73
CA ILE A 73 4.20 -3.61 -9.18
C ILE A 73 3.48 -4.66 -8.35
N ILE A 74 3.35 -5.85 -8.93
CA ILE A 74 2.89 -7.04 -8.22
C ILE A 74 4.10 -7.90 -7.93
N ILE A 75 4.23 -8.37 -6.70
CA ILE A 75 5.30 -9.27 -6.28
C ILE A 75 4.68 -10.57 -5.75
N PRO A 76 5.41 -11.68 -5.80
CA PRO A 76 4.96 -12.90 -5.11
C PRO A 76 4.71 -12.62 -3.64
N ASP A 77 3.86 -13.42 -3.01
CA ASP A 77 3.68 -13.30 -1.57
C ASP A 77 5.00 -13.62 -0.87
N ILE A 78 5.27 -12.88 0.19
CA ILE A 78 6.55 -12.94 0.90
C ILE A 78 6.31 -13.32 2.37
N GLU A 79 7.26 -14.01 2.98
CA GLU A 79 7.20 -14.29 4.41
C GLU A 79 7.84 -13.18 5.25
N GLY A 80 8.68 -12.34 4.63
CA GLY A 80 9.33 -11.24 5.34
C GLY A 80 10.26 -10.44 4.45
N VAL A 81 10.86 -9.41 5.03
CA VAL A 81 11.84 -8.56 4.35
C VAL A 81 13.16 -8.68 5.10
N TYR A 82 14.21 -9.08 4.40
CA TYR A 82 15.52 -9.33 5.00
C TYR A 82 16.58 -8.46 4.36
N TYR A 83 17.55 -8.05 5.14
CA TYR A 83 18.67 -7.26 4.61
C TYR A 83 19.96 -7.66 5.33
N GLY A 84 21.08 -7.54 4.61
CA GLY A 84 22.39 -7.76 5.16
C GLY A 84 23.05 -6.46 5.61
N ARG A 85 24.31 -6.55 6.03
CA ARG A 85 25.08 -5.39 6.44
C ARG A 85 25.35 -4.49 5.22
N ASP A 86 25.32 -3.16 5.46
CA ASP A 86 25.75 -2.15 4.49
C ASP A 86 24.93 -2.14 3.18
N VAL A 87 23.62 -2.36 3.30
CA VAL A 87 22.74 -2.38 2.13
C VAL A 87 22.51 -0.99 1.51
N GLY A 88 22.84 0.08 2.25
CA GLY A 88 22.75 1.43 1.70
C GLY A 88 21.37 2.03 1.61
N TYR A 89 20.36 1.43 2.25
CA TYR A 89 19.02 2.01 2.28
C TYR A 89 18.47 2.04 3.70
N LYS A 90 17.43 2.85 3.90
CA LYS A 90 16.76 3.01 5.20
C LYS A 90 15.61 2.03 5.32
N VAL A 91 15.38 1.54 6.55
CA VAL A 91 14.20 0.78 6.91
C VAL A 91 13.48 1.57 7.98
N LYS A 92 12.24 2.00 7.70
CA LYS A 92 11.50 2.87 8.60
C LYS A 92 10.02 2.51 8.60
N GLU A 93 9.42 2.50 9.79
CA GLU A 93 7.98 2.36 9.95
C GLU A 93 7.38 3.75 10.09
N PHE A 94 6.33 4.04 9.30
CA PHE A 94 5.53 5.25 9.45
C PHE A 94 4.31 4.93 10.30
N VAL A 95 4.16 5.65 11.40
CA VAL A 95 3.01 5.49 12.30
C VAL A 95 2.09 6.70 12.10
N PRO A 96 0.90 6.49 11.52
CA PRO A 96 -0.01 7.62 11.31
C PRO A 96 -0.55 8.16 12.63
N PRO A 97 -0.94 9.46 12.65
CA PRO A 97 -1.61 10.03 13.83
C PRO A 97 -2.87 9.24 14.20
N PRO A 98 -3.32 9.28 15.47
CA PRO A 98 -4.47 8.48 15.90
C PRO A 98 -5.73 8.67 15.06
N GLU A 99 -6.03 9.88 14.60
CA GLU A 99 -7.19 10.18 13.78
C GLU A 99 -7.12 9.49 12.40
N ILE A 100 -5.93 9.21 11.91
CA ILE A 100 -5.72 8.50 10.64
C ILE A 100 -5.61 7.00 10.88
N ALA A 101 -4.95 6.59 11.96
CA ALA A 101 -4.77 5.18 12.31
C ALA A 101 -6.10 4.45 12.50
N GLU A 102 -7.17 5.16 12.89
CA GLU A 102 -8.51 4.58 13.03
C GLU A 102 -9.12 4.16 11.70
N ILE A 103 -8.62 4.69 10.60
CA ILE A 103 -9.08 4.34 9.24
C ILE A 103 -8.19 3.23 8.68
N SER A 104 -8.10 2.11 9.37
CA SER A 104 -7.29 0.98 8.89
C SER A 104 -8.09 0.09 7.94
N GLY A 105 -7.40 -0.60 7.03
CA GLY A 105 -8.03 -1.56 6.14
C GLY A 105 -8.76 -2.66 6.89
N THR A 106 -8.22 -3.08 8.03
CA THR A 106 -8.85 -4.09 8.89
C THR A 106 -10.19 -3.59 9.44
N LYS A 107 -10.23 -2.35 9.93
CA LYS A 107 -11.48 -1.77 10.43
C LYS A 107 -12.53 -1.62 9.34
N ILE A 108 -12.11 -1.22 8.15
CA ILE A 108 -13.02 -1.10 7.01
C ILE A 108 -13.58 -2.47 6.63
N ARG A 109 -12.74 -3.48 6.56
CA ARG A 109 -13.19 -4.85 6.26
C ARG A 109 -14.16 -5.37 7.31
N GLN A 110 -13.88 -5.10 8.59
CA GLN A 110 -14.75 -5.51 9.67
C GLN A 110 -16.12 -4.82 9.59
N ALA A 111 -16.14 -3.52 9.28
CA ALA A 111 -17.38 -2.78 9.13
C ALA A 111 -18.22 -3.31 7.96
N LEU A 112 -17.59 -3.71 6.86
CA LEU A 112 -18.28 -4.31 5.72
C LEU A 112 -18.87 -5.68 6.07
N LYS A 113 -18.14 -6.48 6.84
CA LYS A 113 -18.64 -7.76 7.34
C LYS A 113 -19.87 -7.58 8.24
N ASP A 114 -19.80 -6.62 9.17
CA ASP A 114 -20.90 -6.33 10.09
C ASP A 114 -22.14 -5.90 9.31
N LYS A 115 -21.99 -5.08 8.28
CA LYS A 115 -23.11 -4.69 7.43
C LYS A 115 -23.73 -5.88 6.71
N ARG A 116 -22.92 -6.80 6.21
CA ARG A 116 -23.43 -8.02 5.56
C ARG A 116 -24.19 -8.90 6.51
N THR A 117 -23.73 -8.97 7.77
CA THR A 117 -24.35 -9.79 8.80
C THR A 117 -25.69 -9.23 9.25
N ASN A 118 -25.86 -7.92 9.16
CA ASN A 118 -27.07 -7.23 9.59
C ASN A 118 -28.16 -7.12 8.52
N ILE A 119 -27.92 -7.70 7.36
CA ILE A 119 -28.90 -7.78 6.29
C ILE A 119 -29.65 -9.11 6.41
#